data_752d6fad669a913d6e928481f4409662
#
_entry.id   752d6fad669a913d6e928481f4409662
#
_cell.length_a   1.000
_cell.length_b   1.000
_cell.length_c   1.000
_cell.angle_alpha   90.00
_cell.angle_beta   90.00
_cell.angle_gamma   90.00
#
_symmetry.space_group_name_H-M   'P 1'
#
loop_
_entity.id
_entity.type
_entity.pdbx_description
1 polymer ?
#
loop_
_entity_poly.entity_id
_entity_poly.type
_entity_poly.pdbx_seq_one_letter_code
_entity_poly.pdbx_strand_id
1 'polypeptide(L)'
;MNIKSLLLGSAVAFAAVGGAQAADAVVVADPEPVEYVRVCDVYGTGYFYIPGTETCLRIGGYVRYQVSGGDLWERTRVHDDTLLGGEDRTDETYSQYSRLSLQTWTGTETELGTLSTYTETRFQWANGGGTTTSLNFAWIQLGGFRVGKDESAYTTFAGYAGGVIADDLVPYGPFDTNLISYTFTGGNGFSAIISLESGSADSYGHDYDITDYVPHVVAGAKFTQGWGGVSLVGAYDSVHETWAAKARLDVNATDTISAFIMAGYGDDDDFNFYKPWGGEWA
;
A
#
# COMPACT_ATOMS: atom_id res chain seq x y z
N MET A 1 77.01 15.94 -30.36
CA MET A 1 76.54 16.57 -29.11
C MET A 1 77.29 15.91 -27.97
N ASN A 2 78.07 16.67 -27.20
CA ASN A 2 79.04 16.14 -26.24
C ASN A 2 78.33 15.94 -24.89
N ILE A 3 78.29 14.71 -24.34
CA ILE A 3 77.60 14.29 -23.08
C ILE A 3 78.03 15.19 -21.88
N LYS A 4 79.20 15.81 -21.93
CA LYS A 4 79.66 16.75 -20.90
C LYS A 4 78.87 18.07 -20.84
N SER A 5 78.28 18.52 -21.93
CA SER A 5 77.49 19.73 -21.98
C SER A 5 76.01 19.46 -21.47
N LEU A 6 75.57 18.20 -21.54
CA LEU A 6 74.30 17.83 -21.02
C LEU A 6 74.29 17.71 -19.49
N LEU A 7 75.40 17.26 -18.91
CA LEU A 7 75.58 17.15 -17.46
C LEU A 7 75.74 18.49 -16.75
N LEU A 8 76.32 19.51 -17.41
CA LEU A 8 76.41 20.83 -16.84
C LEU A 8 75.13 21.61 -16.86
N GLY A 9 74.23 21.35 -17.88
CA GLY A 9 72.91 21.93 -17.95
C GLY A 9 71.96 21.44 -16.87
N SER A 10 72.10 20.17 -16.48
CA SER A 10 71.23 19.59 -15.44
C SER A 10 71.64 20.01 -14.02
N ALA A 11 72.95 20.32 -13.77
CA ALA A 11 73.40 20.79 -12.45
C ALA A 11 72.94 22.23 -12.13
N VAL A 12 72.80 23.09 -13.14
CA VAL A 12 72.27 24.46 -12.94
C VAL A 12 70.76 24.49 -12.73
N ALA A 13 70.04 23.53 -13.29
CA ALA A 13 68.61 23.43 -13.07
C ALA A 13 68.20 22.99 -11.63
N PHE A 14 69.11 22.22 -10.96
CA PHE A 14 68.89 21.82 -9.55
C PHE A 14 69.21 22.91 -8.53
N ALA A 15 70.08 23.88 -8.88
CA ALA A 15 70.38 24.97 -7.97
C ALA A 15 69.36 26.10 -7.94
N ALA A 16 68.47 26.16 -8.92
CA ALA A 16 67.40 27.19 -8.99
C ALA A 16 66.13 26.84 -8.24
N VAL A 17 65.96 25.62 -7.67
CA VAL A 17 64.78 25.15 -6.98
C VAL A 17 64.85 25.39 -5.46
N GLY A 18 65.89 25.94 -4.93
CA GLY A 18 66.09 26.13 -3.50
C GLY A 18 65.44 27.37 -2.87
N GLY A 19 64.54 28.04 -3.55
CA GLY A 19 63.87 29.27 -3.06
C GLY A 19 62.34 29.29 -3.06
N ALA A 20 61.69 28.15 -3.25
CA ALA A 20 60.24 28.13 -3.05
C ALA A 20 59.96 28.11 -1.55
N GLN A 21 59.52 29.24 -0.98
CA GLN A 21 58.92 29.29 0.34
C GLN A 21 57.71 28.32 0.32
N ALA A 22 57.65 27.47 1.33
CA ALA A 22 56.52 26.59 1.53
C ALA A 22 55.25 27.43 1.48
N ALA A 23 54.45 27.21 0.48
CA ALA A 23 53.06 27.67 0.52
C ALA A 23 52.44 27.12 1.81
N ASP A 24 51.77 27.98 2.55
CA ASP A 24 50.98 27.58 3.71
C ASP A 24 50.28 26.27 3.42
N ALA A 25 50.48 25.30 4.30
CA ALA A 25 49.80 24.04 4.21
C ALA A 25 48.29 24.35 4.12
N VAL A 26 47.70 24.08 2.97
CA VAL A 26 46.26 24.08 2.84
C VAL A 26 45.78 23.09 3.91
N VAL A 27 45.20 23.60 5.00
CA VAL A 27 44.49 22.79 5.97
C VAL A 27 43.37 22.18 5.18
N VAL A 28 43.54 20.92 4.79
CA VAL A 28 42.43 20.12 4.27
C VAL A 28 41.42 20.12 5.39
N ALA A 29 40.31 20.85 5.17
CA ALA A 29 39.21 20.80 6.13
C ALA A 29 38.92 19.32 6.36
N ASP A 30 38.94 18.91 7.63
CA ASP A 30 38.51 17.58 8.01
C ASP A 30 37.20 17.33 7.26
N PRO A 31 37.05 16.22 6.53
CA PRO A 31 35.78 15.93 5.87
C PRO A 31 34.68 15.96 6.94
N GLU A 32 33.74 16.86 6.76
CA GLU A 32 32.56 16.89 7.64
C GLU A 32 32.05 15.45 7.78
N PRO A 33 31.83 14.96 9.03
CA PRO A 33 31.39 13.60 9.19
C PRO A 33 30.12 13.43 8.34
N VAL A 34 30.15 12.47 7.44
CA VAL A 34 29.01 12.13 6.60
C VAL A 34 27.85 11.90 7.55
N GLU A 35 26.85 12.76 7.54
CA GLU A 35 25.64 12.54 8.34
C GLU A 35 25.05 11.19 7.89
N TYR A 36 25.32 10.15 8.65
CA TYR A 36 24.64 8.87 8.48
C TYR A 36 23.15 9.10 8.70
N VAL A 37 22.34 8.49 7.86
CA VAL A 37 20.87 8.54 7.98
C VAL A 37 20.50 8.17 9.42
N ARG A 38 19.94 9.11 10.16
CA ARG A 38 19.52 8.91 11.55
C ARG A 38 18.32 7.98 11.62
N VAL A 39 18.42 6.91 12.41
CA VAL A 39 17.33 5.96 12.63
C VAL A 39 16.17 6.65 13.36
N CYS A 40 14.93 6.35 12.97
CA CYS A 40 13.72 6.85 13.59
C CYS A 40 12.90 5.66 14.12
N ASP A 41 12.98 5.38 15.42
CA ASP A 41 12.29 4.24 16.04
C ASP A 41 10.88 4.56 16.54
N VAL A 42 10.46 5.81 16.48
CA VAL A 42 9.17 6.29 17.04
C VAL A 42 7.98 5.60 16.36
N TYR A 43 8.08 5.31 15.06
CA TYR A 43 7.01 4.69 14.27
C TYR A 43 7.27 3.20 13.97
N GLY A 44 8.28 2.60 14.61
CA GLY A 44 8.64 1.20 14.45
C GLY A 44 9.93 1.00 13.66
N THR A 45 10.28 -0.27 13.42
CA THR A 45 11.52 -0.63 12.74
C THR A 45 11.54 -0.25 11.26
N GLY A 46 12.71 0.17 10.78
CA GLY A 46 12.96 0.47 9.37
C GLY A 46 12.64 1.91 8.95
N TYR A 47 12.25 2.76 9.89
CA TYR A 47 12.13 4.19 9.62
C TYR A 47 13.46 4.91 9.82
N PHE A 48 13.69 5.95 9.04
CA PHE A 48 14.81 6.88 9.14
C PHE A 48 14.34 8.31 8.95
N TYR A 49 15.03 9.27 9.56
CA TYR A 49 14.73 10.68 9.36
C TYR A 49 15.13 11.10 7.95
N ILE A 50 14.25 11.83 7.28
CA ILE A 50 14.61 12.54 6.05
C ILE A 50 15.59 13.66 6.45
N PRO A 51 16.81 13.71 5.87
CA PRO A 51 17.81 14.71 6.23
C PRO A 51 17.26 16.14 6.21
N GLY A 52 17.52 16.90 7.28
CA GLY A 52 17.03 18.27 7.43
C GLY A 52 15.55 18.44 7.80
N THR A 53 14.86 17.33 8.14
CA THR A 53 13.46 17.36 8.57
C THR A 53 13.23 16.56 9.85
N GLU A 54 12.06 16.75 10.48
CA GLU A 54 11.57 15.91 11.57
C GLU A 54 10.65 14.77 11.07
N THR A 55 10.60 14.57 9.78
CA THR A 55 9.78 13.53 9.14
C THR A 55 10.56 12.22 9.07
N CYS A 56 9.96 11.17 9.59
CA CYS A 56 10.45 9.80 9.43
C CYS A 56 9.86 9.15 8.19
N LEU A 57 10.69 8.48 7.42
CA LEU A 57 10.32 7.78 6.18
C LEU A 57 10.73 6.32 6.29
N ARG A 58 9.83 5.42 5.89
CA ARG A 58 10.14 4.02 5.61
C ARG A 58 9.77 3.72 4.16
N ILE A 59 10.69 3.04 3.47
CA ILE A 59 10.47 2.52 2.11
C ILE A 59 10.49 1.00 2.22
N GLY A 60 9.55 0.35 1.58
CA GLY A 60 9.43 -1.10 1.57
C GLY A 60 8.63 -1.59 0.38
N GLY A 61 8.15 -2.80 0.48
CA GLY A 61 7.34 -3.44 -0.55
C GLY A 61 7.71 -4.90 -0.71
N TYR A 62 7.28 -5.49 -1.83
CA TYR A 62 7.58 -6.88 -2.16
C TYR A 62 7.70 -7.09 -3.67
N VAL A 63 8.40 -8.14 -4.03
CA VAL A 63 8.35 -8.72 -5.37
C VAL A 63 7.60 -10.03 -5.28
N ARG A 64 6.62 -10.25 -6.16
CA ARG A 64 5.81 -11.47 -6.22
C ARG A 64 5.85 -12.03 -7.63
N TYR A 65 6.15 -13.32 -7.72
CA TYR A 65 5.91 -14.10 -8.92
C TYR A 65 4.83 -15.14 -8.59
N GLN A 66 3.79 -15.20 -9.41
CA GLN A 66 2.69 -16.14 -9.22
C GLN A 66 2.43 -16.90 -10.50
N VAL A 67 2.19 -18.19 -10.34
CA VAL A 67 1.70 -19.10 -11.38
C VAL A 67 0.39 -19.68 -10.88
N SER A 68 -0.63 -19.68 -11.71
CA SER A 68 -1.94 -20.27 -11.44
C SER A 68 -2.27 -21.26 -12.53
N GLY A 69 -2.82 -22.40 -12.16
CA GLY A 69 -3.27 -23.44 -13.10
C GLY A 69 -4.62 -24.01 -12.65
N GLY A 70 -5.43 -24.46 -13.61
CA GLY A 70 -6.77 -25.00 -13.40
C GLY A 70 -7.87 -24.02 -13.78
N ASP A 71 -9.11 -24.54 -13.82
CA ASP A 71 -10.30 -23.81 -14.25
C ASP A 71 -10.91 -22.94 -13.14
N LEU A 72 -10.23 -22.81 -12.03
CA LEU A 72 -10.61 -21.92 -10.94
C LEU A 72 -10.44 -20.47 -11.39
N TRP A 73 -11.52 -19.69 -11.38
CA TRP A 73 -11.51 -18.24 -11.57
C TRP A 73 -11.74 -17.71 -12.99
N GLU A 74 -12.34 -18.48 -13.88
CA GLU A 74 -12.75 -18.01 -15.22
C GLU A 74 -11.70 -17.08 -15.89
N ARG A 75 -10.43 -17.46 -15.84
CA ARG A 75 -9.35 -16.64 -16.41
C ARG A 75 -9.19 -17.00 -17.89
N THR A 76 -10.18 -16.57 -18.64
CA THR A 76 -10.21 -16.73 -20.09
C THR A 76 -9.00 -16.02 -20.71
N ARG A 77 -8.19 -16.76 -21.45
CA ARG A 77 -7.27 -16.21 -22.43
C ARG A 77 -7.83 -16.43 -23.82
N VAL A 78 -8.07 -15.34 -24.51
CA VAL A 78 -8.32 -15.40 -25.96
C VAL A 78 -6.96 -15.39 -26.63
N HIS A 79 -6.63 -16.47 -27.31
CA HIS A 79 -5.49 -16.52 -28.22
C HIS A 79 -6.03 -16.29 -29.64
N ASP A 80 -5.70 -15.12 -30.20
CA ASP A 80 -6.13 -14.77 -31.58
C ASP A 80 -5.23 -15.50 -32.57
N ASP A 81 -5.70 -16.63 -33.06
CA ASP A 81 -5.06 -17.41 -34.15
C ASP A 81 -5.56 -17.02 -35.55
N THR A 82 -6.33 -15.93 -35.66
CA THR A 82 -6.91 -15.48 -36.94
C THR A 82 -5.85 -15.17 -37.98
N LEU A 83 -4.65 -14.74 -37.57
CA LEU A 83 -3.51 -14.51 -38.49
C LEU A 83 -2.97 -15.79 -39.13
N LEU A 84 -3.24 -16.95 -38.55
CA LEU A 84 -2.81 -18.26 -39.04
C LEU A 84 -3.97 -19.09 -39.63
N GLY A 85 -5.18 -18.51 -39.72
CA GLY A 85 -6.38 -19.18 -40.24
C GLY A 85 -6.96 -20.23 -39.28
N GLY A 86 -6.61 -20.14 -37.98
CA GLY A 86 -7.17 -20.96 -36.91
C GLY A 86 -8.42 -20.35 -36.29
N GLU A 87 -9.13 -21.16 -35.50
CA GLU A 87 -10.22 -20.68 -34.66
C GLU A 87 -9.65 -20.07 -33.38
N ASP A 88 -10.31 -19.02 -32.88
CA ASP A 88 -9.99 -18.44 -31.57
C ASP A 88 -9.98 -19.53 -30.49
N ARG A 89 -8.84 -19.73 -29.83
CA ARG A 89 -8.71 -20.66 -28.73
C ARG A 89 -8.81 -19.88 -27.43
N THR A 90 -9.76 -20.29 -26.60
CA THR A 90 -9.83 -19.89 -25.21
C THR A 90 -9.18 -20.98 -24.37
N ASP A 91 -7.97 -20.72 -23.89
CA ASP A 91 -7.26 -21.59 -22.94
C ASP A 91 -7.23 -20.88 -21.56
N GLU A 92 -7.95 -21.45 -20.60
CA GLU A 92 -8.18 -20.87 -19.28
C GLU A 92 -7.32 -21.52 -18.19
N THR A 93 -6.49 -22.48 -18.55
CA THR A 93 -5.85 -23.39 -17.60
C THR A 93 -4.58 -22.87 -16.95
N TYR A 94 -4.01 -21.74 -17.42
CA TYR A 94 -2.72 -21.26 -16.95
C TYR A 94 -2.60 -19.73 -16.98
N SER A 95 -2.15 -19.15 -15.89
CA SER A 95 -1.78 -17.73 -15.86
C SER A 95 -0.53 -17.50 -15.01
N GLN A 96 0.22 -16.46 -15.35
CA GLN A 96 1.40 -16.05 -14.58
C GLN A 96 1.53 -14.54 -14.55
N TYR A 97 2.06 -14.05 -13.46
CA TYR A 97 2.45 -12.64 -13.37
C TYR A 97 3.64 -12.41 -12.46
N SER A 98 4.38 -11.35 -12.76
CA SER A 98 5.36 -10.74 -11.87
C SER A 98 4.84 -9.39 -11.40
N ARG A 99 4.93 -9.11 -10.10
CA ARG A 99 4.50 -7.85 -9.50
C ARG A 99 5.60 -7.28 -8.63
N LEU A 100 5.86 -5.98 -8.78
CA LEU A 100 6.56 -5.15 -7.81
C LEU A 100 5.52 -4.29 -7.08
N SER A 101 5.48 -4.35 -5.76
CA SER A 101 4.78 -3.38 -4.92
C SER A 101 5.81 -2.48 -4.27
N LEU A 102 5.71 -1.17 -4.52
CA LEU A 102 6.50 -0.15 -3.85
C LEU A 102 5.63 0.53 -2.80
N GLN A 103 6.09 0.52 -1.57
CA GLN A 103 5.36 1.05 -0.42
C GLN A 103 6.19 2.12 0.28
N THR A 104 5.56 3.23 0.66
CA THR A 104 6.19 4.26 1.48
C THR A 104 5.30 4.62 2.67
N TRP A 105 5.92 4.86 3.80
CA TRP A 105 5.27 5.34 5.01
C TRP A 105 6.00 6.55 5.51
N THR A 106 5.29 7.59 5.90
CA THR A 106 5.88 8.72 6.64
C THR A 106 5.19 8.92 7.97
N GLY A 107 5.91 9.51 8.91
CA GLY A 107 5.37 9.91 10.21
C GLY A 107 6.05 11.18 10.68
N THR A 108 5.26 12.10 11.23
CA THR A 108 5.72 13.36 11.83
C THR A 108 4.84 13.69 13.02
N GLU A 109 5.43 14.01 14.16
CA GLU A 109 4.66 14.51 15.30
C GLU A 109 4.26 15.96 15.08
N THR A 110 3.00 16.27 15.38
CA THR A 110 2.44 17.62 15.33
C THR A 110 1.74 17.96 16.63
N GLU A 111 1.42 19.22 16.85
CA GLU A 111 0.63 19.65 18.03
C GLU A 111 -0.76 19.00 18.10
N LEU A 112 -1.28 18.54 16.96
CA LEU A 112 -2.59 17.87 16.83
C LEU A 112 -2.50 16.33 16.84
N GLY A 113 -1.31 15.78 17.06
CA GLY A 113 -1.02 14.35 17.04
C GLY A 113 -0.14 13.94 15.87
N THR A 114 0.03 12.64 15.70
CA THR A 114 0.86 12.08 14.63
C THR A 114 0.21 12.29 13.27
N LEU A 115 0.91 13.00 12.38
CA LEU A 115 0.59 13.06 10.96
C LEU A 115 1.33 11.93 10.24
N SER A 116 0.60 11.05 9.59
CA SER A 116 1.17 9.93 8.85
C SER A 116 0.63 9.86 7.43
N THR A 117 1.44 9.32 6.51
CA THR A 117 1.01 9.00 5.15
C THR A 117 1.38 7.57 4.81
N TYR A 118 0.63 6.98 3.90
CA TYR A 118 0.96 5.71 3.28
C TYR A 118 0.65 5.76 1.79
N THR A 119 1.57 5.24 1.00
CA THR A 119 1.33 5.02 -0.43
C THR A 119 1.75 3.62 -0.83
N GLU A 120 0.99 3.01 -1.74
CA GLU A 120 1.37 1.77 -2.40
C GLU A 120 1.09 1.88 -3.90
N THR A 121 2.14 1.69 -4.69
CA THR A 121 2.05 1.59 -6.15
C THR A 121 2.47 0.19 -6.57
N ARG A 122 1.66 -0.44 -7.42
CA ARG A 122 1.95 -1.76 -7.99
C ARG A 122 2.27 -1.64 -9.48
N PHE A 123 3.31 -2.34 -9.87
CA PHE A 123 3.68 -2.57 -11.27
C PHE A 123 3.53 -4.06 -11.54
N GLN A 124 2.69 -4.43 -12.49
CA GLN A 124 2.41 -5.83 -12.77
C GLN A 124 2.56 -6.12 -14.26
N TRP A 125 3.29 -7.20 -14.56
CA TRP A 125 3.38 -7.76 -15.89
C TRP A 125 2.79 -9.17 -15.86
N ALA A 126 1.76 -9.40 -16.65
CA ALA A 126 0.99 -10.64 -16.63
C ALA A 126 0.86 -11.21 -18.03
N ASN A 127 1.03 -12.52 -18.14
CA ASN A 127 0.66 -13.31 -19.33
C ASN A 127 1.27 -12.81 -20.65
N GLY A 128 2.47 -12.21 -20.64
CA GLY A 128 3.10 -11.68 -21.85
C GLY A 128 2.49 -10.36 -22.39
N GLY A 129 1.53 -9.78 -21.66
CA GLY A 129 0.92 -8.49 -21.99
C GLY A 129 1.79 -7.29 -21.64
N GLY A 130 1.21 -6.10 -21.67
CA GLY A 130 1.88 -4.88 -21.21
C GLY A 130 2.02 -4.82 -19.69
N THR A 131 2.92 -3.96 -19.20
CA THR A 131 3.00 -3.65 -17.78
C THR A 131 1.84 -2.73 -17.40
N THR A 132 1.09 -3.11 -16.37
CA THR A 132 0.06 -2.27 -15.75
C THR A 132 0.60 -1.60 -14.51
N THR A 133 0.15 -0.39 -14.23
CA THR A 133 0.47 0.35 -13.01
C THR A 133 -0.82 0.73 -12.31
N SER A 134 -0.89 0.46 -11.01
CA SER A 134 -2.04 0.83 -10.18
C SER A 134 -1.58 1.57 -8.92
N LEU A 135 -2.32 2.60 -8.54
CA LEU A 135 -2.22 3.23 -7.24
C LEU A 135 -3.17 2.49 -6.29
N ASN A 136 -2.63 1.66 -5.41
CA ASN A 136 -3.43 0.87 -4.48
C ASN A 136 -3.85 1.68 -3.25
N PHE A 137 -2.90 2.40 -2.67
CA PHE A 137 -3.13 3.24 -1.50
C PHE A 137 -2.48 4.59 -1.66
N ALA A 138 -3.15 5.64 -1.23
CA ALA A 138 -2.61 7.00 -1.13
C ALA A 138 -3.43 7.78 -0.12
N TRP A 139 -3.09 7.71 1.17
CA TRP A 139 -3.83 8.39 2.21
C TRP A 139 -2.95 9.18 3.17
N ILE A 140 -3.58 10.15 3.82
CA ILE A 140 -3.03 11.00 4.89
C ILE A 140 -3.88 10.77 6.12
N GLN A 141 -3.25 10.62 7.28
CA GLN A 141 -3.93 10.43 8.55
C GLN A 141 -3.38 11.38 9.61
N LEU A 142 -4.27 12.01 10.36
CA LEU A 142 -3.96 12.81 11.54
C LEU A 142 -4.82 12.34 12.72
N GLY A 143 -4.20 11.66 13.68
CA GLY A 143 -4.93 11.00 14.76
C GLY A 143 -5.93 9.96 14.22
N GLY A 144 -7.20 10.14 14.55
CA GLY A 144 -8.29 9.28 14.05
C GLY A 144 -8.83 9.66 12.68
N PHE A 145 -8.46 10.83 12.16
CA PHE A 145 -8.95 11.35 10.87
C PHE A 145 -8.07 10.87 9.71
N ARG A 146 -8.67 10.27 8.67
CA ARG A 146 -7.97 9.77 7.47
C ARG A 146 -8.68 10.24 6.22
N VAL A 147 -7.89 10.64 5.22
CA VAL A 147 -8.38 11.04 3.88
C VAL A 147 -7.51 10.44 2.80
N GLY A 148 -8.10 10.07 1.69
CA GLY A 148 -7.41 9.61 0.49
C GLY A 148 -7.93 8.29 -0.04
N LYS A 149 -7.17 7.68 -0.96
CA LYS A 149 -7.47 6.36 -1.52
C LYS A 149 -7.05 5.27 -0.56
N ASP A 150 -8.01 4.45 -0.17
CA ASP A 150 -7.82 3.30 0.74
C ASP A 150 -8.85 2.21 0.41
N GLU A 151 -8.79 1.12 1.13
CA GLU A 151 -9.88 0.15 1.17
C GLU A 151 -11.05 0.70 1.98
N SER A 152 -12.25 0.34 1.59
CA SER A 152 -13.45 0.76 2.32
C SER A 152 -13.36 0.43 3.82
N ALA A 153 -13.85 1.35 4.64
CA ALA A 153 -14.03 1.12 6.07
C ALA A 153 -14.95 -0.07 6.37
N TYR A 154 -15.89 -0.39 5.48
CA TYR A 154 -16.73 -1.57 5.57
C TYR A 154 -15.92 -2.86 5.58
N THR A 155 -14.86 -2.92 4.79
CA THR A 155 -13.95 -4.06 4.72
C THR A 155 -12.96 -4.06 5.88
N THR A 156 -12.21 -2.97 6.04
CA THR A 156 -11.07 -2.92 6.95
C THR A 156 -11.46 -2.91 8.43
N PHE A 157 -12.62 -2.34 8.78
CA PHE A 157 -13.02 -2.23 10.18
C PHE A 157 -13.45 -3.58 10.79
N ALA A 158 -14.10 -4.44 10.03
CA ALA A 158 -14.41 -5.81 10.45
C ALA A 158 -13.24 -6.78 10.27
N GLY A 159 -12.35 -6.52 9.29
CA GLY A 159 -11.15 -7.33 9.01
C GLY A 159 -11.41 -8.52 8.09
N TYR A 160 -10.35 -9.27 7.85
CA TYR A 160 -10.25 -10.37 6.89
C TYR A 160 -10.14 -11.74 7.55
N ALA A 161 -10.19 -12.81 6.75
CA ALA A 161 -10.02 -14.21 7.20
C ALA A 161 -8.59 -14.57 7.62
N GLY A 162 -7.66 -13.60 7.68
CA GLY A 162 -6.27 -13.83 8.05
C GLY A 162 -5.32 -13.86 6.84
N GLY A 163 -4.21 -14.59 6.96
CA GLY A 163 -3.13 -14.60 5.97
C GLY A 163 -3.38 -15.51 4.75
N VAL A 164 -4.61 -15.64 4.30
CA VAL A 164 -4.93 -16.43 3.10
C VAL A 164 -4.56 -15.63 1.85
N ILE A 165 -3.76 -16.25 0.96
CA ILE A 165 -3.43 -15.68 -0.34
C ILE A 165 -4.55 -16.06 -1.31
N ALA A 166 -5.09 -15.10 -2.04
CA ALA A 166 -6.20 -15.29 -2.98
C ALA A 166 -7.49 -15.76 -2.27
N ASP A 167 -8.00 -14.91 -1.39
CA ASP A 167 -9.27 -15.05 -0.67
C ASP A 167 -10.44 -14.32 -1.38
N ASP A 168 -10.30 -14.07 -2.68
CA ASP A 168 -11.28 -13.35 -3.51
C ASP A 168 -12.67 -14.02 -3.55
N LEU A 169 -12.78 -15.27 -3.07
CA LEU A 169 -14.06 -15.98 -2.88
C LEU A 169 -14.91 -15.43 -1.73
N VAL A 170 -14.30 -14.69 -0.81
CA VAL A 170 -15.00 -14.14 0.36
C VAL A 170 -15.40 -12.70 0.05
N PRO A 171 -16.70 -12.39 0.05
CA PRO A 171 -17.19 -11.04 -0.25
C PRO A 171 -16.99 -10.11 0.95
N TYR A 172 -15.76 -9.69 1.20
CA TYR A 172 -15.45 -8.79 2.32
C TYR A 172 -16.03 -7.39 2.15
N GLY A 173 -16.21 -6.94 0.92
CA GLY A 173 -16.58 -5.59 0.51
C GLY A 173 -15.53 -4.95 -0.40
N PRO A 174 -15.69 -3.67 -0.74
CA PRO A 174 -14.85 -3.01 -1.73
C PRO A 174 -13.43 -2.75 -1.23
N PHE A 175 -12.47 -2.84 -2.17
CA PHE A 175 -11.04 -2.62 -1.93
C PHE A 175 -10.56 -1.24 -2.34
N ASP A 176 -11.29 -0.56 -3.22
CA ASP A 176 -10.86 0.70 -3.81
C ASP A 176 -11.92 1.77 -3.63
N THR A 177 -11.60 2.81 -2.87
CA THR A 177 -12.44 4.00 -2.73
C THR A 177 -11.60 5.20 -2.30
N ASN A 178 -12.01 6.41 -2.64
CA ASN A 178 -11.55 7.59 -1.91
C ASN A 178 -12.47 7.75 -0.69
N LEU A 179 -11.88 8.04 0.45
CA LEU A 179 -12.62 8.18 1.69
C LEU A 179 -12.20 9.39 2.52
N ILE A 180 -13.13 9.82 3.35
CA ILE A 180 -12.91 10.73 4.48
C ILE A 180 -13.49 10.00 5.69
N SER A 181 -12.62 9.54 6.59
CA SER A 181 -13.06 8.75 7.75
C SER A 181 -12.53 9.30 9.06
N TYR A 182 -13.26 8.99 10.12
CA TYR A 182 -12.82 9.23 11.49
C TYR A 182 -13.00 7.97 12.33
N THR A 183 -11.91 7.52 12.94
CA THR A 183 -11.91 6.38 13.86
C THR A 183 -11.69 6.89 15.29
N PHE A 184 -12.68 6.65 16.13
CA PHE A 184 -12.56 6.84 17.57
C PHE A 184 -12.03 5.56 18.23
N THR A 185 -11.06 5.69 19.12
CA THR A 185 -10.53 4.58 19.92
C THR A 185 -10.65 4.90 21.40
N GLY A 186 -11.47 4.14 22.09
CA GLY A 186 -11.63 4.23 23.56
C GLY A 186 -10.62 3.38 24.30
N GLY A 187 -10.25 3.80 25.54
CA GLY A 187 -9.21 3.15 26.34
C GLY A 187 -9.55 1.76 26.88
N ASN A 188 -10.76 1.25 26.69
CA ASN A 188 -11.27 -0.02 27.21
C ASN A 188 -11.52 -1.07 26.11
N GLY A 189 -10.91 -0.93 24.93
CA GLY A 189 -11.08 -1.81 23.78
C GLY A 189 -12.27 -1.46 22.89
N PHE A 190 -13.02 -0.43 23.21
CA PHE A 190 -14.07 0.10 22.31
C PHE A 190 -13.45 0.97 21.22
N SER A 191 -13.91 0.79 19.98
CA SER A 191 -13.64 1.70 18.86
C SER A 191 -14.88 1.85 17.99
N ALA A 192 -14.98 2.99 17.33
CA ALA A 192 -16.04 3.28 16.38
C ALA A 192 -15.48 4.00 15.16
N ILE A 193 -16.09 3.82 14.00
CA ILE A 193 -15.71 4.47 12.75
C ILE A 193 -16.93 5.08 12.07
N ILE A 194 -16.69 6.19 11.42
CA ILE A 194 -17.57 6.74 10.39
C ILE A 194 -16.72 7.07 9.17
N SER A 195 -17.19 6.72 7.97
CA SER A 195 -16.51 6.98 6.70
C SER A 195 -17.51 7.50 5.68
N LEU A 196 -17.09 8.49 4.92
CA LEU A 196 -17.74 8.96 3.70
C LEU A 196 -16.88 8.49 2.54
N GLU A 197 -17.47 7.79 1.57
CA GLU A 197 -16.74 7.11 0.52
C GLU A 197 -17.29 7.49 -0.86
N SER A 198 -16.40 7.52 -1.87
CA SER A 198 -16.81 7.87 -3.23
C SER A 198 -17.22 6.67 -4.08
N GLY A 199 -16.91 5.46 -3.64
CA GLY A 199 -17.07 4.28 -4.48
C GLY A 199 -15.96 4.11 -5.52
N SER A 200 -16.14 3.14 -6.38
CA SER A 200 -15.32 2.87 -7.57
C SER A 200 -16.07 1.93 -8.52
N ALA A 201 -15.67 1.86 -9.78
CA ALA A 201 -16.16 0.84 -10.70
C ALA A 201 -15.59 -0.54 -10.33
N ASP A 202 -16.38 -1.58 -10.51
CA ASP A 202 -15.93 -2.97 -10.35
C ASP A 202 -15.34 -3.55 -11.64
N SER A 203 -14.78 -4.75 -11.56
CA SER A 203 -14.21 -5.46 -12.72
C SER A 203 -15.28 -6.01 -13.68
N TYR A 204 -16.55 -5.98 -13.29
CA TYR A 204 -17.67 -6.45 -14.11
C TYR A 204 -18.35 -5.32 -14.90
N GLY A 205 -17.90 -4.07 -14.71
CA GLY A 205 -18.39 -2.89 -15.43
C GLY A 205 -19.55 -2.18 -14.73
N HIS A 206 -19.83 -2.51 -13.47
CA HIS A 206 -20.75 -1.71 -12.66
C HIS A 206 -20.03 -0.49 -12.12
N ASP A 207 -20.66 0.66 -12.20
CA ASP A 207 -20.14 1.91 -11.71
C ASP A 207 -20.83 2.30 -10.41
N TYR A 208 -20.05 2.31 -9.33
CA TYR A 208 -20.49 2.73 -8.00
C TYR A 208 -19.89 4.07 -7.61
N ASP A 209 -19.18 4.75 -8.53
CA ASP A 209 -18.61 6.06 -8.22
C ASP A 209 -19.73 7.11 -8.13
N ILE A 210 -19.70 7.89 -7.06
CA ILE A 210 -20.71 8.95 -6.86
C ILE A 210 -20.56 10.05 -7.92
N THR A 211 -21.66 10.42 -8.51
CA THR A 211 -21.72 11.50 -9.52
C THR A 211 -22.42 12.75 -9.00
N ASP A 212 -22.93 12.73 -7.78
CA ASP A 212 -23.57 13.85 -7.11
C ASP A 212 -22.93 14.16 -5.75
N TYR A 213 -23.62 14.93 -4.90
CA TYR A 213 -23.10 15.39 -3.61
C TYR A 213 -23.33 14.41 -2.45
N VAL A 214 -24.02 13.29 -2.67
CA VAL A 214 -24.34 12.33 -1.61
C VAL A 214 -23.31 11.20 -1.61
N PRO A 215 -22.38 11.15 -0.64
CA PRO A 215 -21.41 10.08 -0.57
C PRO A 215 -22.04 8.78 -0.09
N HIS A 216 -21.40 7.66 -0.35
CA HIS A 216 -21.65 6.45 0.40
C HIS A 216 -21.27 6.68 1.87
N VAL A 217 -21.99 6.03 2.79
CA VAL A 217 -21.76 6.19 4.23
C VAL A 217 -21.49 4.83 4.86
N VAL A 218 -20.39 4.72 5.58
CA VAL A 218 -20.05 3.55 6.39
C VAL A 218 -19.97 3.95 7.85
N ALA A 219 -20.57 3.14 8.73
CA ALA A 219 -20.46 3.31 10.17
C ALA A 219 -20.26 1.96 10.86
N GLY A 220 -19.42 1.92 11.90
CA GLY A 220 -19.14 0.69 12.61
C GLY A 220 -18.76 0.90 14.07
N ALA A 221 -18.92 -0.16 14.85
CA ALA A 221 -18.46 -0.25 16.23
C ALA A 221 -17.77 -1.59 16.49
N LYS A 222 -16.72 -1.57 17.29
CA LYS A 222 -15.90 -2.72 17.64
C LYS A 222 -15.58 -2.71 19.12
N PHE A 223 -15.62 -3.88 19.72
CA PHE A 223 -15.18 -4.08 21.10
C PHE A 223 -14.23 -5.27 21.16
N THR A 224 -12.99 -5.04 21.59
CA THR A 224 -11.92 -6.03 21.64
C THR A 224 -11.40 -6.20 23.05
N GLN A 225 -11.27 -7.43 23.52
CA GLN A 225 -10.79 -7.81 24.84
C GLN A 225 -9.83 -9.03 24.72
N GLY A 226 -9.23 -9.45 25.83
CA GLY A 226 -8.35 -10.62 25.84
C GLY A 226 -9.00 -11.92 25.37
N TRP A 227 -10.30 -12.10 25.54
CA TRP A 227 -11.06 -13.26 25.08
C TRP A 227 -11.34 -13.25 23.56
N GLY A 228 -11.19 -12.11 22.90
CA GLY A 228 -11.52 -11.91 21.48
C GLY A 228 -12.18 -10.56 21.23
N GLY A 229 -13.16 -10.50 20.32
CA GLY A 229 -13.82 -9.24 20.01
C GLY A 229 -15.10 -9.42 19.19
N VAL A 230 -15.90 -8.37 19.18
CA VAL A 230 -17.09 -8.26 18.33
C VAL A 230 -16.95 -6.99 17.50
N SER A 231 -17.20 -7.09 16.21
CA SER A 231 -17.33 -5.93 15.32
C SER A 231 -18.62 -5.98 14.54
N LEU A 232 -19.21 -4.79 14.37
CA LEU A 232 -20.42 -4.56 13.56
C LEU A 232 -20.11 -3.38 12.64
N VAL A 233 -20.43 -3.50 11.35
CA VAL A 233 -20.30 -2.42 10.39
C VAL A 233 -21.53 -2.44 9.46
N GLY A 234 -22.05 -1.27 9.17
CA GLY A 234 -23.10 -1.04 8.20
C GLY A 234 -22.66 -0.02 7.17
N ALA A 235 -23.23 -0.12 5.98
CA ALA A 235 -22.94 0.78 4.87
C ALA A 235 -24.22 1.09 4.07
N TYR A 236 -24.25 2.28 3.52
CA TYR A 236 -25.27 2.75 2.59
C TYR A 236 -24.63 3.14 1.27
N ASP A 237 -25.04 2.47 0.20
CA ASP A 237 -24.68 2.79 -1.18
C ASP A 237 -25.65 3.87 -1.68
N SER A 238 -25.13 5.08 -1.90
CA SER A 238 -25.96 6.22 -2.32
C SER A 238 -26.25 6.23 -3.81
N VAL A 239 -25.52 5.46 -4.63
CA VAL A 239 -25.76 5.35 -6.08
C VAL A 239 -26.96 4.45 -6.34
N HIS A 240 -27.05 3.32 -5.66
CA HIS A 240 -28.13 2.35 -5.82
C HIS A 240 -29.21 2.43 -4.73
N GLU A 241 -29.03 3.35 -3.75
CA GLU A 241 -29.96 3.55 -2.62
C GLU A 241 -30.18 2.27 -1.78
N THR A 242 -29.15 1.43 -1.69
CA THR A 242 -29.19 0.13 -1.00
C THR A 242 -28.31 0.15 0.25
N TRP A 243 -28.50 -0.82 1.14
CA TRP A 243 -27.69 -0.94 2.35
C TRP A 243 -27.12 -2.34 2.53
N ALA A 244 -26.01 -2.41 3.26
CA ALA A 244 -25.40 -3.66 3.69
C ALA A 244 -24.89 -3.55 5.13
N ALA A 245 -24.88 -4.69 5.83
CA ALA A 245 -24.31 -4.77 7.17
C ALA A 245 -23.61 -6.10 7.36
N LYS A 246 -22.56 -6.14 8.19
CA LYS A 246 -21.92 -7.37 8.60
C LYS A 246 -21.48 -7.31 10.05
N ALA A 247 -21.43 -8.47 10.66
CA ALA A 247 -20.96 -8.68 12.02
C ALA A 247 -19.87 -9.76 12.04
N ARG A 248 -18.90 -9.60 12.90
CA ARG A 248 -17.84 -10.56 13.15
C ARG A 248 -17.64 -10.76 14.63
N LEU A 249 -17.52 -12.03 15.03
CA LEU A 249 -17.14 -12.48 16.36
C LEU A 249 -15.78 -13.18 16.25
N ASP A 250 -14.80 -12.70 16.98
CA ASP A 250 -13.51 -13.34 17.15
C ASP A 250 -13.42 -13.94 18.56
N VAL A 251 -12.91 -15.15 18.69
CA VAL A 251 -12.76 -15.86 19.97
C VAL A 251 -11.33 -16.41 20.09
N ASN A 252 -10.63 -16.02 21.13
CA ASN A 252 -9.34 -16.59 21.53
C ASN A 252 -9.60 -17.76 22.47
N ALA A 253 -9.63 -18.97 21.93
CA ALA A 253 -9.86 -20.18 22.74
C ALA A 253 -8.67 -20.53 23.63
N THR A 254 -7.44 -20.26 23.15
CA THR A 254 -6.18 -20.37 23.88
C THR A 254 -5.22 -19.32 23.36
N ASP A 255 -4.02 -19.20 23.94
CA ASP A 255 -2.96 -18.30 23.47
C ASP A 255 -2.47 -18.63 22.04
N THR A 256 -2.78 -19.81 21.53
CA THR A 256 -2.34 -20.30 20.21
C THR A 256 -3.48 -20.63 19.25
N ILE A 257 -4.71 -20.70 19.74
CA ILE A 257 -5.89 -21.06 18.94
C ILE A 257 -6.89 -19.93 19.02
N SER A 258 -7.16 -19.33 17.87
CA SER A 258 -8.24 -18.37 17.68
C SER A 258 -9.18 -18.85 16.58
N ALA A 259 -10.44 -18.45 16.66
CA ALA A 259 -11.45 -18.70 15.65
C ALA A 259 -12.30 -17.45 15.45
N PHE A 260 -12.91 -17.33 14.31
CA PHE A 260 -13.89 -16.26 14.06
C PHE A 260 -15.08 -16.79 13.27
N ILE A 261 -16.18 -16.09 13.37
CA ILE A 261 -17.34 -16.21 12.51
C ILE A 261 -17.72 -14.82 12.01
N MET A 262 -18.00 -14.71 10.72
CA MET A 262 -18.48 -13.49 10.10
C MET A 262 -19.76 -13.80 9.32
N ALA A 263 -20.73 -12.91 9.38
CA ALA A 263 -21.94 -12.97 8.58
C ALA A 263 -22.29 -11.57 8.10
N GLY A 264 -22.73 -11.48 6.86
CA GLY A 264 -23.18 -10.24 6.23
C GLY A 264 -24.57 -10.39 5.64
N TYR A 265 -25.28 -9.28 5.57
CA TYR A 265 -26.58 -9.15 4.94
C TYR A 265 -26.61 -7.85 4.14
N GLY A 266 -27.25 -7.85 2.99
CA GLY A 266 -27.46 -6.65 2.19
C GLY A 266 -28.70 -6.78 1.32
N ASP A 267 -29.20 -5.64 0.87
CA ASP A 267 -30.31 -5.57 -0.07
C ASP A 267 -29.96 -6.36 -1.36
N ASP A 268 -30.88 -7.23 -1.79
CA ASP A 268 -30.65 -8.16 -2.90
C ASP A 268 -31.31 -7.72 -4.21
N ASP A 269 -32.20 -6.75 -4.15
CA ASP A 269 -33.00 -6.37 -5.31
C ASP A 269 -32.20 -5.63 -6.38
N ASP A 270 -31.01 -5.07 -6.01
CA ASP A 270 -30.17 -4.27 -6.88
C ASP A 270 -28.68 -4.43 -6.57
N PHE A 271 -27.83 -3.87 -7.42
CA PHE A 271 -26.40 -3.78 -7.19
C PHE A 271 -26.11 -3.00 -5.91
N ASN A 272 -25.11 -3.45 -5.15
CA ASN A 272 -24.65 -2.79 -3.94
C ASN A 272 -23.13 -2.80 -3.88
N PHE A 273 -22.52 -1.64 -3.75
CA PHE A 273 -21.07 -1.49 -3.69
C PHE A 273 -20.42 -2.34 -2.58
N TYR A 274 -21.11 -2.47 -1.44
CA TYR A 274 -20.60 -3.20 -0.27
C TYR A 274 -20.90 -4.70 -0.29
N LYS A 275 -21.67 -5.16 -1.28
CA LYS A 275 -22.02 -6.56 -1.48
C LYS A 275 -22.14 -6.86 -2.99
N PRO A 276 -20.99 -7.03 -3.67
CA PRO A 276 -20.97 -7.18 -5.12
C PRO A 276 -21.44 -8.56 -5.64
N TRP A 277 -21.81 -9.48 -4.77
CA TRP A 277 -22.26 -10.82 -5.12
C TRP A 277 -23.74 -11.00 -4.89
N GLY A 278 -24.44 -11.75 -5.75
CA GLY A 278 -25.85 -12.04 -5.62
C GLY A 278 -26.23 -12.76 -4.32
N GLY A 279 -27.48 -12.59 -3.87
CA GLY A 279 -28.02 -13.15 -2.63
C GLY A 279 -27.93 -12.21 -1.43
N GLU A 280 -28.94 -12.23 -0.56
CA GLU A 280 -29.02 -11.33 0.60
C GLU A 280 -27.95 -11.60 1.68
N TRP A 281 -27.46 -12.82 1.78
CA TRP A 281 -26.55 -13.29 2.86
C TRP A 281 -25.16 -13.65 2.34
N ALA A 282 -24.14 -13.29 3.12
CA ALA A 282 -22.74 -13.64 2.90
C ALA A 282 -22.06 -14.14 4.18
#